data_0a91f03bf86ed45b6f7bcc3bf9eb7127
#
_entry.id   0a91f03bf86ed45b6f7bcc3bf9eb7127
#
_cell.length_a   1.000
_cell.length_b   1.000
_cell.length_c   1.000
_cell.angle_alpha   90.00
_cell.angle_beta   90.00
_cell.angle_gamma   90.00
#
_symmetry.space_group_name_H-M   'P 1'
#
loop_
_entity.id
_entity.type
_entity.pdbx_description
1 polymer ?
#
loop_
_entity_poly.entity_id
_entity_poly.type
_entity_poly.pdbx_seq_one_letter_code
_entity_poly.pdbx_strand_id
1 'polypeptide(L)'
;MTKLLALLLASLALGLVACGGDDDDGGGGGGGGGASTQEESTGGGGGGGAQVSMQNIQFDPKDITVKAGETITFTNDESVPHDVHKQSGPGGDFASGPDGGMQQGDTFDLKLEKPGKYEYVCHVHAPGMAGTITVK
;
A
#
# COMPACT_ATOMS: atom_id res chain seq x y z
N MET A 1 34.57 -31.10 5.97
CA MET A 1 34.33 -31.70 4.63
C MET A 1 33.46 -30.69 3.89
N THR A 2 34.03 -29.73 3.27
CA THR A 2 34.61 -29.62 1.92
C THR A 2 33.60 -29.75 0.79
N LYS A 3 33.54 -28.68 -0.03
CA LYS A 3 33.21 -28.63 -1.47
C LYS A 3 31.76 -28.18 -1.79
N LEU A 4 31.50 -27.33 -2.77
CA LEU A 4 32.20 -26.64 -3.86
C LEU A 4 31.23 -25.56 -4.36
N LEU A 5 31.58 -24.37 -4.48
CA LEU A 5 31.95 -23.52 -5.60
C LEU A 5 31.36 -23.93 -6.98
N ALA A 6 30.43 -23.16 -7.48
CA ALA A 6 30.17 -23.03 -8.90
C ALA A 6 29.80 -21.58 -9.25
N LEU A 7 30.80 -20.90 -9.81
CA LEU A 7 30.62 -19.68 -10.62
C LEU A 7 29.94 -20.07 -11.93
N LEU A 8 28.99 -19.24 -12.39
CA LEU A 8 28.69 -19.11 -13.81
C LEU A 8 28.43 -17.66 -14.14
N LEU A 9 29.30 -17.14 -14.97
CA LEU A 9 29.34 -15.84 -15.61
C LEU A 9 28.37 -15.75 -16.79
N ALA A 10 28.07 -14.47 -17.11
CA ALA A 10 27.72 -13.93 -18.42
C ALA A 10 26.25 -14.02 -18.86
N SER A 11 25.58 -12.88 -19.06
CA SER A 11 25.56 -12.25 -20.38
C SER A 11 24.99 -10.84 -20.34
N LEU A 12 25.79 -9.95 -20.86
CA LEU A 12 25.57 -8.60 -21.28
C LEU A 12 24.64 -8.57 -22.50
N ALA A 13 23.56 -7.77 -22.43
CA ALA A 13 22.85 -7.34 -23.62
C ALA A 13 22.47 -5.86 -23.47
N LEU A 14 23.25 -5.01 -24.13
CA LEU A 14 22.91 -3.64 -24.47
C LEU A 14 21.76 -3.67 -25.49
N GLY A 15 20.72 -2.91 -25.23
CA GLY A 15 19.69 -2.55 -26.19
C GLY A 15 19.33 -1.08 -26.02
N LEU A 16 20.07 -0.21 -26.74
CA LEU A 16 19.62 1.16 -27.02
C LEU A 16 18.52 1.12 -28.06
N VAL A 17 17.38 1.70 -27.76
CA VAL A 17 16.46 2.23 -28.78
C VAL A 17 16.10 3.65 -28.38
N ALA A 18 16.65 4.57 -29.12
CA ALA A 18 16.27 5.96 -29.22
C ALA A 18 15.27 6.10 -30.37
N CYS A 19 14.24 6.91 -30.15
CA CYS A 19 13.47 7.70 -31.11
C CYS A 19 12.49 8.49 -30.26
N GLY A 20 12.41 9.76 -30.18
CA GLY A 20 12.67 10.81 -31.18
C GLY A 20 11.38 11.39 -31.66
N GLY A 21 11.15 12.69 -31.32
CA GLY A 21 10.30 13.62 -32.06
C GLY A 21 8.81 13.53 -31.69
N ASP A 22 8.04 14.56 -31.66
CA ASP A 22 8.13 15.95 -32.12
C ASP A 22 7.06 16.77 -31.40
N ASP A 23 7.37 18.00 -31.26
CA ASP A 23 6.61 19.21 -31.09
C ASP A 23 5.13 19.19 -31.50
N ASP A 24 4.28 19.88 -30.74
CA ASP A 24 3.53 21.01 -31.29
C ASP A 24 2.81 21.82 -30.21
N ASP A 25 2.97 23.09 -30.36
CA ASP A 25 2.45 24.27 -29.76
C ASP A 25 0.94 24.32 -29.49
N GLY A 26 0.55 25.11 -28.49
CA GLY A 26 -0.78 25.71 -28.50
C GLY A 26 -1.32 26.15 -27.19
N GLY A 27 -0.92 27.25 -26.68
CA GLY A 27 -1.46 28.38 -26.08
C GLY A 27 -2.85 28.40 -25.43
N GLY A 28 -2.93 29.11 -24.31
CA GLY A 28 -4.19 29.74 -23.90
C GLY A 28 -4.65 29.41 -22.49
N GLY A 29 -4.24 30.16 -21.53
CA GLY A 29 -4.86 31.08 -20.64
C GLY A 29 -6.14 30.67 -19.90
N GLY A 30 -6.16 30.95 -18.58
CA GLY A 30 -7.42 31.14 -17.89
C GLY A 30 -7.47 30.48 -16.50
N GLY A 31 -7.23 31.30 -15.52
CA GLY A 31 -7.28 31.13 -14.11
C GLY A 31 -8.58 30.61 -13.51
N GLY A 32 -8.50 30.26 -12.26
CA GLY A 32 -9.66 30.24 -11.40
C GLY A 32 -9.76 29.08 -10.47
N GLY A 33 -9.49 29.31 -9.20
CA GLY A 33 -10.27 28.76 -8.13
C GLY A 33 -9.89 27.36 -7.65
N GLY A 34 -9.04 27.31 -6.63
CA GLY A 34 -8.88 26.13 -5.81
C GLY A 34 -10.17 25.74 -5.10
N ALA A 35 -10.62 24.57 -5.41
CA ALA A 35 -11.47 23.79 -4.53
C ALA A 35 -10.70 22.53 -4.26
N SER A 36 -10.12 22.41 -3.08
CA SER A 36 -9.61 21.14 -2.58
C SER A 36 -10.78 20.18 -2.42
N THR A 37 -11.12 19.52 -3.49
CA THR A 37 -11.93 18.33 -3.39
C THR A 37 -10.97 17.25 -2.93
N GLN A 38 -11.10 16.83 -1.67
CA GLN A 38 -10.54 15.55 -1.24
C GLN A 38 -11.19 14.49 -2.12
N GLU A 39 -10.45 14.06 -3.13
CA GLU A 39 -10.82 12.87 -3.87
C GLU A 39 -10.71 11.70 -2.90
N GLU A 40 -11.87 11.21 -2.47
CA GLU A 40 -12.01 9.85 -1.99
C GLU A 40 -11.37 8.95 -3.06
N SER A 41 -10.18 8.41 -2.77
CA SER A 41 -9.57 7.39 -3.60
C SER A 41 -10.43 6.15 -3.53
N THR A 42 -11.48 6.11 -4.34
CA THR A 42 -12.15 4.88 -4.69
C THR A 42 -11.16 4.09 -5.52
N GLY A 43 -10.45 3.17 -4.87
CA GLY A 43 -9.63 2.18 -5.54
C GLY A 43 -10.46 1.48 -6.60
N GLY A 44 -10.23 1.88 -7.85
CA GLY A 44 -10.99 1.42 -9.00
C GLY A 44 -10.81 -0.06 -9.24
N GLY A 45 -11.93 -0.73 -9.40
CA GLY A 45 -12.03 -2.15 -9.65
C GLY A 45 -11.25 -2.61 -10.87
N GLY A 46 -10.48 -3.61 -10.64
CA GLY A 46 -9.85 -4.51 -11.59
C GLY A 46 -9.15 -5.56 -10.75
N GLY A 47 -9.73 -6.74 -10.56
CA GLY A 47 -9.16 -8.00 -10.05
C GLY A 47 -8.05 -8.03 -8.99
N GLY A 48 -7.63 -6.95 -8.45
CA GLY A 48 -6.62 -6.82 -7.40
C GLY A 48 -7.24 -6.09 -6.20
N GLY A 49 -7.08 -6.63 -5.01
CA GLY A 49 -7.62 -6.06 -3.77
C GLY A 49 -7.08 -4.66 -3.46
N ALA A 50 -7.59 -4.06 -2.39
CA ALA A 50 -7.13 -2.77 -1.92
C ALA A 50 -5.66 -2.84 -1.45
N GLN A 51 -4.88 -1.80 -1.72
CA GLN A 51 -3.49 -1.69 -1.30
C GLN A 51 -3.33 -0.57 -0.29
N VAL A 52 -2.55 -0.82 0.76
CA VAL A 52 -2.21 0.17 1.78
C VAL A 52 -0.69 0.13 1.99
N SER A 53 -0.02 1.22 1.70
CA SER A 53 1.39 1.40 1.98
C SER A 53 1.62 1.88 3.41
N MET A 54 2.66 1.41 4.07
CA MET A 54 3.16 1.96 5.32
C MET A 54 4.42 2.74 5.01
N GLN A 55 4.34 4.07 5.06
CA GLN A 55 5.42 4.99 4.78
C GLN A 55 5.26 6.28 5.57
N ASN A 56 6.37 6.94 5.89
CA ASN A 56 6.37 8.16 6.70
C ASN A 56 5.66 8.01 8.05
N ILE A 57 5.71 6.81 8.64
CA ILE A 57 5.01 6.44 9.88
C ILE A 57 3.50 6.67 9.75
N GLN A 58 2.93 6.32 8.61
CA GLN A 58 1.50 6.42 8.30
C GLN A 58 1.04 5.27 7.42
N PHE A 59 -0.24 4.97 7.48
CA PHE A 59 -0.93 4.16 6.48
C PHE A 59 -1.37 5.05 5.32
N ASP A 60 -1.13 4.64 4.08
CA ASP A 60 -1.49 5.38 2.88
C ASP A 60 -2.13 4.46 1.82
N PRO A 61 -3.41 4.66 1.49
CA PRO A 61 -4.38 5.52 2.17
C PRO A 61 -4.73 4.98 3.58
N LYS A 62 -4.94 5.87 4.55
CA LYS A 62 -5.30 5.49 5.93
C LYS A 62 -6.76 5.03 6.07
N ASP A 63 -7.63 5.52 5.19
CA ASP A 63 -9.05 5.22 5.18
C ASP A 63 -9.44 4.59 3.84
N ILE A 64 -9.94 3.36 3.85
CA ILE A 64 -10.31 2.61 2.66
C ILE A 64 -11.74 2.07 2.75
N THR A 65 -12.34 1.86 1.58
CA THR A 65 -13.63 1.16 1.46
C THR A 65 -13.45 -0.03 0.55
N VAL A 66 -13.88 -1.21 1.02
CA VAL A 66 -13.76 -2.49 0.31
C VAL A 66 -15.09 -3.25 0.35
N LYS A 67 -15.23 -4.25 -0.50
CA LYS A 67 -16.34 -5.22 -0.42
C LYS A 67 -15.98 -6.34 0.56
N ALA A 68 -17.01 -6.95 1.16
CA ALA A 68 -16.83 -8.14 1.98
C ALA A 68 -16.08 -9.24 1.20
N GLY A 69 -15.07 -9.84 1.81
CA GLY A 69 -14.22 -10.86 1.18
C GLY A 69 -13.14 -10.33 0.22
N GLU A 70 -13.08 -9.04 -0.02
CA GLU A 70 -12.00 -8.44 -0.82
C GLU A 70 -10.68 -8.49 -0.04
N THR A 71 -9.58 -8.76 -0.75
CA THR A 71 -8.24 -8.77 -0.14
C THR A 71 -7.73 -7.35 0.01
N ILE A 72 -7.21 -7.05 1.19
CA ILE A 72 -6.50 -5.81 1.49
C ILE A 72 -5.05 -6.20 1.73
N THR A 73 -4.12 -5.66 0.96
CA THR A 73 -2.68 -5.91 1.12
C THR A 73 -2.01 -4.70 1.74
N PHE A 74 -1.44 -4.87 2.92
CA PHE A 74 -0.58 -3.88 3.56
C PHE A 74 0.87 -4.17 3.21
N THR A 75 1.64 -3.16 2.86
CA THR A 75 3.07 -3.28 2.54
C THR A 75 3.88 -2.29 3.37
N ASN A 76 4.95 -2.75 4.01
CA ASN A 76 5.89 -1.83 4.64
C ASN A 76 6.91 -1.33 3.61
N ASP A 77 6.75 -0.08 3.16
CA ASP A 77 7.60 0.54 2.14
C ASP A 77 8.75 1.36 2.73
N GLU A 78 8.91 1.36 4.06
CA GLU A 78 10.01 2.09 4.72
C GLU A 78 10.85 1.19 5.65
N SER A 79 12.02 1.68 6.05
CA SER A 79 12.95 0.90 6.87
C SER A 79 12.57 0.83 8.36
N VAL A 80 11.55 1.58 8.77
CA VAL A 80 11.02 1.54 10.13
C VAL A 80 10.09 0.33 10.27
N PRO A 81 10.21 -0.48 11.33
CA PRO A 81 9.31 -1.60 11.56
C PRO A 81 7.88 -1.15 11.87
N HIS A 82 6.91 -1.88 11.34
CA HIS A 82 5.49 -1.63 11.54
C HIS A 82 4.72 -2.90 11.90
N ASP A 83 3.46 -2.73 12.21
CA ASP A 83 2.47 -3.78 12.35
C ASP A 83 1.08 -3.26 12.00
N VAL A 84 0.13 -4.18 11.85
CA VAL A 84 -1.28 -3.86 11.59
C VAL A 84 -2.10 -4.65 12.59
N HIS A 85 -2.75 -3.99 13.51
CA HIS A 85 -3.60 -4.60 14.52
C HIS A 85 -4.99 -3.99 14.52
N LYS A 86 -6.01 -4.82 14.67
CA LYS A 86 -7.38 -4.36 14.87
C LYS A 86 -7.49 -3.65 16.22
N GLN A 87 -8.08 -2.45 16.20
CA GLN A 87 -8.42 -1.72 17.42
C GLN A 87 -9.90 -1.85 17.76
N SER A 88 -10.79 -1.77 16.75
CA SER A 88 -12.22 -1.93 16.92
C SER A 88 -12.92 -2.42 15.65
N GLY A 89 -14.17 -2.82 15.76
CA GLY A 89 -15.00 -3.24 14.63
C GLY A 89 -15.57 -4.66 14.79
N PRO A 90 -16.44 -5.09 13.85
CA PRO A 90 -17.12 -6.38 13.92
C PRO A 90 -16.16 -7.56 13.71
N GLY A 91 -16.61 -8.76 14.11
CA GLY A 91 -15.88 -10.01 13.90
C GLY A 91 -14.74 -10.25 14.86
N GLY A 92 -13.87 -11.22 14.53
CA GLY A 92 -12.68 -11.55 15.29
C GLY A 92 -11.57 -10.53 15.17
N ASP A 93 -10.50 -10.71 15.95
CA ASP A 93 -9.32 -9.87 15.87
C ASP A 93 -8.46 -10.25 14.66
N PHE A 94 -7.66 -9.31 14.21
CA PHE A 94 -6.60 -9.56 13.24
C PHE A 94 -5.31 -8.82 13.64
N ALA A 95 -4.20 -9.42 13.29
CA ALA A 95 -2.87 -8.86 13.48
C ALA A 95 -1.94 -9.37 12.40
N SER A 96 -1.02 -8.51 11.92
CA SER A 96 0.03 -8.90 10.98
C SER A 96 1.15 -9.73 11.60
N GLY A 97 1.15 -9.86 12.92
CA GLY A 97 2.18 -10.54 13.70
C GLY A 97 2.46 -9.84 15.02
N PRO A 98 3.62 -10.05 15.63
CA PRO A 98 4.02 -9.33 16.84
C PRO A 98 4.23 -7.84 16.54
N ASP A 99 4.23 -7.01 17.60
CA ASP A 99 4.44 -5.57 17.50
C ASP A 99 5.75 -5.27 16.77
N GLY A 100 5.68 -4.45 15.72
CA GLY A 100 6.82 -4.13 14.86
C GLY A 100 7.35 -5.31 14.04
N GLY A 101 6.54 -6.34 13.83
CA GLY A 101 6.97 -7.57 13.14
C GLY A 101 7.18 -7.42 11.63
N MET A 102 6.58 -6.41 11.00
CA MET A 102 6.73 -6.16 9.57
C MET A 102 7.97 -5.30 9.28
N GLN A 103 8.95 -5.89 8.63
CA GLN A 103 10.15 -5.20 8.16
C GLN A 103 9.92 -4.61 6.76
N GLN A 104 10.85 -3.79 6.29
CA GLN A 104 10.76 -3.21 4.94
C GLN A 104 10.60 -4.30 3.87
N GLY A 105 9.59 -4.14 3.03
CA GLY A 105 9.23 -5.07 1.97
C GLY A 105 8.28 -6.19 2.40
N ASP A 106 7.99 -6.33 3.70
CA ASP A 106 7.00 -7.30 4.17
C ASP A 106 5.58 -6.89 3.81
N THR A 107 4.74 -7.89 3.57
CA THR A 107 3.33 -7.71 3.24
C THR A 107 2.43 -8.49 4.20
N PHE A 108 1.22 -7.96 4.42
CA PHE A 108 0.17 -8.61 5.18
C PHE A 108 -1.15 -8.55 4.42
N ASP A 109 -1.71 -9.70 4.09
CA ASP A 109 -3.00 -9.82 3.41
C ASP A 109 -4.13 -10.05 4.42
N LEU A 110 -5.15 -9.20 4.36
CA LEU A 110 -6.32 -9.23 5.22
C LEU A 110 -7.59 -9.39 4.39
N LYS A 111 -8.51 -10.27 4.83
CA LYS A 111 -9.88 -10.37 4.31
C LYS A 111 -10.88 -10.19 5.43
N LEU A 112 -11.88 -9.34 5.21
CA LEU A 112 -12.95 -9.06 6.16
C LEU A 112 -14.29 -9.42 5.53
N GLU A 113 -14.97 -10.41 6.12
CA GLU A 113 -16.24 -10.94 5.59
C GLU A 113 -17.47 -10.20 6.13
N LYS A 114 -17.34 -9.49 7.26
CA LYS A 114 -18.48 -8.84 7.91
C LYS A 114 -18.53 -7.37 7.54
N PRO A 115 -19.64 -6.87 6.97
CA PRO A 115 -19.82 -5.44 6.75
C PRO A 115 -19.70 -4.64 8.05
N GLY A 116 -19.14 -3.45 7.94
CA GLY A 116 -18.97 -2.55 9.07
C GLY A 116 -17.71 -1.70 8.99
N LYS A 117 -17.53 -0.86 9.99
CA LYS A 117 -16.36 -0.01 10.16
C LYS A 117 -15.37 -0.71 11.11
N TYR A 118 -14.13 -0.82 10.68
CA TYR A 118 -13.01 -1.35 11.44
C TYR A 118 -11.98 -0.25 11.64
N GLU A 119 -11.49 -0.11 12.85
CA GLU A 119 -10.35 0.74 13.16
C GLU A 119 -9.13 -0.14 13.36
N TYR A 120 -7.98 0.30 12.86
CA TYR A 120 -6.72 -0.41 12.97
C TYR A 120 -5.58 0.56 13.30
N VAL A 121 -4.50 0.03 13.84
CA VAL A 121 -3.41 0.82 14.38
C VAL A 121 -2.09 0.05 14.21
N CYS A 122 -0.98 0.79 14.10
CA CYS A 122 0.35 0.26 14.34
C CYS A 122 0.70 0.45 15.82
N HIS A 123 0.94 -0.62 16.56
CA HIS A 123 1.19 -0.57 18.00
C HIS A 123 2.48 0.18 18.35
N VAL A 124 3.53 -0.01 17.55
CA VAL A 124 4.82 0.67 17.80
C VAL A 124 4.76 2.19 17.60
N HIS A 125 3.77 2.69 16.85
CA HIS A 125 3.63 4.12 16.55
C HIS A 125 2.28 4.70 17.01
N ALA A 126 1.53 3.95 17.83
CA ALA A 126 0.26 4.42 18.37
C ALA A 126 0.46 5.63 19.30
N PRO A 127 -0.51 6.58 19.35
CA PRO A 127 -1.75 6.62 18.55
C PRO A 127 -1.61 7.31 17.18
N GLY A 128 -0.40 7.72 16.80
CA GLY A 128 -0.16 8.55 15.60
C GLY A 128 -0.41 7.82 14.27
N MET A 129 -0.19 6.50 14.24
CA MET A 129 -0.35 5.68 13.05
C MET A 129 -1.59 4.79 13.17
N ALA A 130 -2.71 5.27 12.64
CA ALA A 130 -4.00 4.59 12.68
C ALA A 130 -4.79 4.80 11.38
N GLY A 131 -5.74 3.92 11.10
CA GLY A 131 -6.57 3.99 9.91
C GLY A 131 -7.94 3.32 10.08
N THR A 132 -8.74 3.38 9.02
CA THR A 132 -10.10 2.84 8.99
C THR A 132 -10.35 2.01 7.73
N ILE A 133 -11.00 0.86 7.90
CA ILE A 133 -11.53 0.05 6.81
C ILE A 133 -13.05 0.05 6.90
N THR A 134 -13.73 0.49 5.84
CA THR A 134 -15.19 0.36 5.70
C THR A 134 -15.49 -0.80 4.77
N VAL A 135 -16.13 -1.86 5.29
CA VAL A 135 -16.56 -3.03 4.52
C VAL A 135 -18.04 -2.88 4.17
N LYS A 136 -18.37 -3.02 2.89
CA LYS A 136 -19.74 -2.94 2.32
C LYS A 136 -20.20 -4.28 1.77
#